data_738af63338cb93f176318eb182a87ec2
#
_entry.id   738af63338cb93f176318eb182a87ec2
#
_cell.length_a   1.000
_cell.length_b   1.000
_cell.length_c   1.000
_cell.angle_alpha   90.00
_cell.angle_beta   90.00
_cell.angle_gamma   90.00
#
_symmetry.space_group_name_H-M   'P 1'
#
loop_
_entity.id
_entity.type
_entity.pdbx_description
1 polymer ?
#
loop_
_entity_poly.entity_id
_entity_poly.type
_entity_poly.pdbx_seq_one_letter_code
_entity_poly.pdbx_strand_id
1 'polypeptide(L)'
;MSTTRSNNTPFWLLLIGIVLILLSNSLLTEGMFFDGVTYASISRNMAEGQGTFWNPHYTQTLYPEFRQHPPLALGMEALAFKAFGDHLWVEKAYSVLMFLLSGLFIALIWKRTTNNLRWAWLPLLYWMAMPLVSWSATNNILENTMMIFVLLSVYLMIVGYQRNSKLWLFLAGLALFAAFLSKGFTGLFPLVFPILYCAFDQKHKWIQGPIDSLLLLVTLAVLAGIMFLVFPSSFAYMKEYLNLQVIGGGLHEATVSTRFYIVFSLLQQLMIAYVIAMALVICKTKNKVNRKVFEFPPDKAWFYGFLILGLCGVLPIMLSVKQRDFYMLAALPFFALACGHITLSMVNTWKVKITPRIRKWMTLGASCILLIGLVLNIVSFGKYGRDEALIEEVKAKIAETEGQNIIDIPSEQYTQWARHAYFMRYGKISLRPN
;
A
#
# COMPACT_ATOMS: atom_id res chain seq x y z
N MET A 1 21.29 36.84 12.08
CA MET A 1 19.86 36.41 12.05
C MET A 1 19.78 34.97 12.55
N SER A 2 19.35 34.76 13.79
CA SER A 2 19.14 33.41 14.34
C SER A 2 17.95 32.79 13.63
N THR A 3 18.21 31.80 12.79
CA THR A 3 17.16 30.95 12.23
C THR A 3 16.55 30.17 13.38
N THR A 4 15.47 30.67 13.96
CA THR A 4 14.64 29.90 14.88
C THR A 4 14.22 28.63 14.14
N ARG A 5 14.89 27.51 14.44
CA ARG A 5 14.54 26.16 13.93
C ARG A 5 13.08 25.91 14.26
N SER A 6 12.21 26.02 13.26
CA SER A 6 10.80 25.75 13.46
C SER A 6 10.64 24.29 13.89
N ASN A 7 10.22 24.09 15.10
CA ASN A 7 9.97 22.77 15.67
C ASN A 7 8.64 22.21 15.13
N ASN A 8 8.67 21.12 14.35
CA ASN A 8 7.49 20.43 13.80
C ASN A 8 7.01 19.28 14.71
N THR A 9 7.55 19.13 15.89
CA THR A 9 7.21 18.07 16.85
C THR A 9 5.69 17.89 17.03
N PRO A 10 4.87 18.97 17.20
CA PRO A 10 3.43 18.78 17.39
C PRO A 10 2.75 18.06 16.21
N PHE A 11 3.16 18.34 14.99
CA PHE A 11 2.57 17.72 13.80
C PHE A 11 2.93 16.24 13.66
N TRP A 12 4.19 15.87 14.02
CA TRP A 12 4.60 14.47 14.03
C TRP A 12 3.93 13.68 15.15
N LEU A 13 3.82 14.24 16.35
CA LEU A 13 3.08 13.62 17.44
C LEU A 13 1.61 13.43 17.12
N LEU A 14 0.99 14.44 16.50
CA LEU A 14 -0.39 14.37 16.03
C LEU A 14 -0.57 13.26 14.99
N LEU A 15 0.32 13.20 13.98
CA LEU A 15 0.28 12.17 12.95
C LEU A 15 0.38 10.76 13.55
N ILE A 16 1.35 10.52 14.42
CA ILE A 16 1.53 9.22 15.06
C ILE A 16 0.31 8.87 15.91
N GLY A 17 -0.22 9.82 16.68
CA GLY A 17 -1.42 9.61 17.48
C GLY A 17 -2.64 9.27 16.65
N ILE A 18 -2.87 9.98 15.53
CA ILE A 18 -3.94 9.65 14.57
C ILE A 18 -3.77 8.24 14.00
N VAL A 19 -2.54 7.86 13.58
CA VAL A 19 -2.25 6.51 13.09
C VAL A 19 -2.63 5.47 14.14
N LEU A 20 -2.20 5.64 15.39
CA LEU A 20 -2.52 4.68 16.46
C LEU A 20 -4.02 4.60 16.74
N ILE A 21 -4.76 5.71 16.67
CA ILE A 21 -6.24 5.70 16.82
C ILE A 21 -6.88 4.94 15.66
N LEU A 22 -6.48 5.23 14.41
CA LEU A 22 -7.05 4.57 13.23
C LEU A 22 -6.79 3.05 13.20
N LEU A 23 -5.65 2.61 13.75
CA LEU A 23 -5.28 1.20 13.82
C LEU A 23 -5.74 0.50 15.11
N SER A 24 -6.34 1.20 16.07
CA SER A 24 -6.62 0.66 17.41
C SER A 24 -7.52 -0.59 17.41
N ASN A 25 -8.44 -0.70 16.45
CA ASN A 25 -9.36 -1.84 16.34
C ASN A 25 -8.78 -3.00 15.51
N SER A 26 -7.56 -2.90 15.03
CA SER A 26 -6.99 -3.90 14.11
C SER A 26 -5.53 -4.24 14.36
N LEU A 27 -4.77 -3.37 15.04
CA LEU A 27 -3.33 -3.54 15.23
C LEU A 27 -3.00 -4.68 16.19
N LEU A 28 -3.62 -4.69 17.39
CA LEU A 28 -3.35 -5.64 18.46
C LEU A 28 -4.52 -6.61 18.70
N THR A 29 -5.50 -6.63 17.80
CA THR A 29 -6.66 -7.51 17.88
C THR A 29 -6.42 -8.80 17.07
N GLU A 30 -7.22 -9.81 17.32
CA GLU A 30 -7.29 -11.04 16.55
C GLU A 30 -8.25 -10.88 15.35
N GLY A 31 -8.05 -11.68 14.30
CA GLY A 31 -8.83 -11.58 13.06
C GLY A 31 -8.25 -10.56 12.07
N MET A 32 -8.45 -10.86 10.79
CA MET A 32 -7.90 -10.11 9.65
C MET A 32 -8.77 -10.35 8.42
N PHE A 33 -8.68 -9.49 7.40
CA PHE A 33 -9.32 -9.74 6.11
C PHE A 33 -8.88 -11.11 5.55
N PHE A 34 -9.84 -11.89 5.06
CA PHE A 34 -9.61 -13.32 4.73
C PHE A 34 -8.51 -13.54 3.69
N ASP A 35 -8.33 -12.63 2.69
CA ASP A 35 -7.20 -12.73 1.75
C ASP A 35 -5.87 -12.63 2.50
N GLY A 36 -5.75 -11.71 3.48
CA GLY A 36 -4.54 -11.57 4.29
C GLY A 36 -4.24 -12.82 5.12
N VAL A 37 -5.27 -13.45 5.70
CA VAL A 37 -5.13 -14.74 6.42
C VAL A 37 -4.71 -15.87 5.47
N THR A 38 -5.27 -15.87 4.23
CA THR A 38 -4.90 -16.82 3.18
C THR A 38 -3.42 -16.65 2.80
N TYR A 39 -2.98 -15.40 2.54
CA TYR A 39 -1.58 -15.14 2.17
C TYR A 39 -0.62 -15.50 3.30
N ALA A 40 -0.97 -15.20 4.55
CA ALA A 40 -0.20 -15.62 5.72
C ALA A 40 -0.05 -17.14 5.79
N SER A 41 -1.13 -17.89 5.55
CA SER A 41 -1.10 -19.36 5.52
C SER A 41 -0.17 -19.90 4.44
N ILE A 42 -0.22 -19.34 3.23
CA ILE A 42 0.65 -19.74 2.11
C ILE A 42 2.11 -19.40 2.42
N SER A 43 2.37 -18.22 2.94
CA SER A 43 3.72 -17.74 3.30
C SER A 43 4.33 -18.58 4.43
N ARG A 44 3.53 -18.94 5.46
CA ARG A 44 3.94 -19.85 6.52
C ARG A 44 4.23 -21.24 5.96
N ASN A 45 3.36 -21.80 5.12
CA ASN A 45 3.58 -23.11 4.48
C ASN A 45 4.91 -23.13 3.71
N MET A 46 5.18 -22.05 2.95
CA MET A 46 6.46 -21.91 2.23
C MET A 46 7.66 -21.85 3.20
N ALA A 47 7.54 -21.15 4.33
CA ALA A 47 8.58 -21.07 5.36
C ALA A 47 8.87 -22.44 6.00
N GLU A 48 7.84 -23.29 6.15
CA GLU A 48 7.92 -24.66 6.69
C GLU A 48 8.32 -25.71 5.64
N GLY A 49 8.58 -25.31 4.38
CA GLY A 49 8.96 -26.22 3.30
C GLY A 49 7.79 -26.91 2.61
N GLN A 50 6.55 -26.51 2.89
CA GLN A 50 5.36 -26.94 2.17
C GLN A 50 5.16 -26.03 0.95
N GLY A 51 5.54 -26.53 -0.23
CA GLY A 51 5.61 -25.75 -1.44
C GLY A 51 6.94 -24.99 -1.60
N THR A 52 7.07 -24.29 -2.71
CA THR A 52 8.26 -23.52 -3.07
C THR A 52 7.87 -22.12 -3.54
N PHE A 53 8.84 -21.23 -3.77
CA PHE A 53 8.60 -19.89 -4.30
C PHE A 53 7.81 -19.89 -5.62
N TRP A 54 8.12 -20.83 -6.55
CA TRP A 54 7.43 -20.98 -7.84
C TRP A 54 6.33 -22.04 -7.82
N ASN A 55 6.03 -22.62 -6.68
CA ASN A 55 4.90 -23.53 -6.47
C ASN A 55 4.39 -23.42 -5.03
N PRO A 56 3.86 -22.26 -4.63
CA PRO A 56 3.32 -22.08 -3.28
C PRO A 56 2.15 -23.02 -3.02
N HIS A 57 2.04 -23.53 -1.80
CA HIS A 57 0.97 -24.43 -1.38
C HIS A 57 0.02 -23.69 -0.42
N TYR A 58 -1.29 -23.80 -0.65
CA TYR A 58 -2.29 -23.26 0.28
C TYR A 58 -2.89 -24.35 1.17
N THR A 59 -3.82 -25.17 0.64
CA THR A 59 -4.41 -26.28 1.35
C THR A 59 -4.35 -27.55 0.50
N GLN A 60 -4.61 -28.74 1.08
CA GLN A 60 -4.60 -29.99 0.33
C GLN A 60 -5.80 -30.13 -0.63
N THR A 61 -6.90 -29.42 -0.35
CA THR A 61 -8.17 -29.55 -1.08
C THR A 61 -8.49 -28.32 -1.94
N LEU A 62 -8.00 -27.14 -1.54
CA LEU A 62 -8.24 -25.88 -2.23
C LEU A 62 -6.91 -25.23 -2.60
N TYR A 63 -6.64 -25.09 -3.88
CA TYR A 63 -5.37 -24.57 -4.40
C TYR A 63 -4.13 -25.27 -3.81
N PRO A 64 -3.97 -26.59 -4.02
CA PRO A 64 -2.74 -27.29 -3.64
C PRO A 64 -1.49 -26.65 -4.28
N GLU A 65 -1.66 -26.06 -5.46
CA GLU A 65 -0.72 -25.16 -6.13
C GLU A 65 -1.37 -23.78 -6.26
N PHE A 66 -0.89 -22.81 -5.48
CA PHE A 66 -1.45 -21.45 -5.50
C PHE A 66 -0.78 -20.61 -6.54
N ARG A 67 -1.48 -20.35 -7.66
CA ARG A 67 -0.98 -19.56 -8.81
C ARG A 67 -1.87 -18.34 -9.12
N GLN A 68 -2.57 -17.84 -8.11
CA GLN A 68 -3.49 -16.71 -8.26
C GLN A 68 -2.78 -15.35 -8.36
N HIS A 69 -1.56 -15.23 -7.80
CA HIS A 69 -0.79 -13.97 -7.78
C HIS A 69 0.69 -14.29 -7.90
N PRO A 70 1.52 -13.37 -8.48
CA PRO A 70 2.96 -13.53 -8.50
C PRO A 70 3.54 -13.69 -7.08
N PRO A 71 4.65 -14.46 -6.90
CA PRO A 71 4.97 -15.03 -5.59
C PRO A 71 5.84 -14.15 -4.68
N LEU A 72 6.34 -12.97 -5.14
CA LEU A 72 7.35 -12.22 -4.38
C LEU A 72 6.85 -11.74 -3.01
N ALA A 73 5.64 -11.22 -2.94
CA ALA A 73 5.09 -10.74 -1.66
C ALA A 73 4.94 -11.90 -0.66
N LEU A 74 4.46 -13.06 -1.12
CA LEU A 74 4.36 -14.28 -0.33
C LEU A 74 5.73 -14.77 0.14
N GLY A 75 6.73 -14.76 -0.76
CA GLY A 75 8.11 -15.16 -0.43
C GLY A 75 8.76 -14.21 0.58
N MET A 76 8.52 -12.90 0.49
CA MET A 76 9.03 -11.94 1.48
C MET A 76 8.40 -12.15 2.86
N GLU A 77 7.10 -12.40 2.91
CA GLU A 77 6.41 -12.73 4.16
C GLU A 77 6.86 -14.10 4.71
N ALA A 78 7.13 -15.08 3.85
CA ALA A 78 7.69 -16.37 4.26
C ALA A 78 9.05 -16.21 4.96
N LEU A 79 9.88 -15.23 4.57
CA LEU A 79 11.10 -14.91 5.30
C LEU A 79 10.82 -14.40 6.71
N ALA A 80 9.74 -13.64 6.91
CA ALA A 80 9.33 -13.21 8.25
C ALA A 80 8.89 -14.42 9.10
N PHE A 81 8.08 -15.34 8.57
CA PHE A 81 7.73 -16.58 9.26
C PHE A 81 8.95 -17.45 9.55
N LYS A 82 9.91 -17.53 8.64
CA LYS A 82 11.16 -18.28 8.86
C LYS A 82 12.00 -17.68 9.98
N ALA A 83 11.99 -16.36 10.14
CA ALA A 83 12.76 -15.65 11.15
C ALA A 83 12.08 -15.65 12.52
N PHE A 84 10.76 -15.56 12.59
CA PHE A 84 10.00 -15.35 13.83
C PHE A 84 9.14 -16.56 14.23
N GLY A 85 9.00 -17.59 13.38
CA GLY A 85 8.16 -18.77 13.62
C GLY A 85 6.68 -18.54 13.27
N ASP A 86 5.87 -19.59 13.50
CA ASP A 86 4.43 -19.61 13.20
C ASP A 86 3.62 -18.97 14.34
N HIS A 87 3.74 -17.65 14.48
CA HIS A 87 2.95 -16.87 15.43
C HIS A 87 1.92 -16.00 14.73
N LEU A 88 0.72 -15.86 15.30
CA LEU A 88 -0.40 -15.07 14.73
C LEU A 88 -0.15 -13.55 14.61
N TRP A 89 0.92 -13.05 15.20
CA TRP A 89 1.29 -11.66 15.07
C TRP A 89 2.21 -11.37 13.87
N VAL A 90 2.85 -12.40 13.28
CA VAL A 90 3.89 -12.23 12.26
C VAL A 90 3.35 -11.56 11.01
N GLU A 91 2.20 -12.00 10.51
CA GLU A 91 1.55 -11.43 9.32
C GLU A 91 1.15 -9.96 9.54
N LYS A 92 0.64 -9.60 10.73
CA LYS A 92 0.31 -8.21 11.04
C LYS A 92 1.57 -7.35 11.17
N ALA A 93 2.60 -7.86 11.84
CA ALA A 93 3.87 -7.16 11.96
C ALA A 93 4.51 -6.95 10.57
N TYR A 94 4.46 -7.95 9.69
CA TYR A 94 4.89 -7.83 8.30
C TYR A 94 4.11 -6.74 7.56
N SER A 95 2.78 -6.77 7.62
CA SER A 95 1.91 -5.78 6.98
C SER A 95 2.21 -4.35 7.48
N VAL A 96 2.34 -4.18 8.80
CA VAL A 96 2.70 -2.88 9.41
C VAL A 96 4.09 -2.43 8.99
N LEU A 97 5.06 -3.35 8.87
CA LEU A 97 6.40 -3.01 8.35
C LEU A 97 6.30 -2.49 6.91
N MET A 98 5.52 -3.14 6.04
CA MET A 98 5.31 -2.68 4.66
C MET A 98 4.66 -1.30 4.63
N PHE A 99 3.67 -1.04 5.49
CA PHE A 99 3.06 0.27 5.66
C PHE A 99 4.08 1.34 6.10
N LEU A 100 4.91 1.07 7.11
CA LEU A 100 5.94 2.01 7.59
C LEU A 100 6.99 2.31 6.51
N LEU A 101 7.43 1.30 5.76
CA LEU A 101 8.36 1.48 4.64
C LEU A 101 7.74 2.32 3.52
N SER A 102 6.45 2.14 3.24
CA SER A 102 5.73 3.00 2.27
C SER A 102 5.71 4.46 2.74
N GLY A 103 5.41 4.70 4.02
CA GLY A 103 5.50 6.03 4.62
C GLY A 103 6.90 6.64 4.53
N LEU A 104 7.94 5.84 4.74
CA LEU A 104 9.33 6.27 4.55
C LEU A 104 9.60 6.71 3.11
N PHE A 105 9.18 5.94 2.10
CA PHE A 105 9.38 6.31 0.70
C PHE A 105 8.57 7.55 0.30
N ILE A 106 7.35 7.72 0.80
CA ILE A 106 6.59 8.98 0.64
C ILE A 106 7.40 10.16 1.17
N ALA A 107 7.98 10.05 2.37
CA ALA A 107 8.80 11.09 2.98
C ALA A 107 10.11 11.35 2.19
N LEU A 108 10.73 10.30 1.64
CA LEU A 108 11.93 10.42 0.80
C LEU A 108 11.64 11.09 -0.54
N ILE A 109 10.54 10.73 -1.21
CA ILE A 109 10.06 11.38 -2.43
C ILE A 109 9.78 12.85 -2.14
N TRP A 110 9.05 13.14 -1.05
CA TRP A 110 8.77 14.51 -0.60
C TRP A 110 10.05 15.32 -0.39
N LYS A 111 11.07 14.74 0.27
CA LYS A 111 12.37 15.38 0.45
C LYS A 111 13.04 15.72 -0.88
N ARG A 112 12.95 14.83 -1.88
CA ARG A 112 13.54 15.04 -3.21
C ARG A 112 12.84 16.15 -4.00
N THR A 113 11.53 16.28 -3.85
CA THR A 113 10.73 17.25 -4.61
C THR A 113 10.65 18.62 -3.96
N THR A 114 10.84 18.71 -2.63
CA THR A 114 10.74 19.98 -1.88
C THR A 114 12.03 20.43 -1.23
N ASN A 115 13.08 19.60 -1.23
CA ASN A 115 14.31 19.78 -0.47
C ASN A 115 14.08 19.96 1.05
N ASN A 116 12.92 19.55 1.58
CA ASN A 116 12.53 19.78 2.95
C ASN A 116 11.79 18.61 3.62
N LEU A 117 12.52 17.71 4.25
CA LEU A 117 11.97 16.56 4.97
C LEU A 117 11.05 16.96 6.16
N ARG A 118 11.23 18.16 6.73
CA ARG A 118 10.47 18.60 7.91
C ARG A 118 8.97 18.71 7.64
N TRP A 119 8.57 18.86 6.38
CA TRP A 119 7.18 18.95 5.96
C TRP A 119 6.61 17.62 5.48
N ALA A 120 7.36 16.53 5.56
CA ALA A 120 6.88 15.22 5.10
C ALA A 120 5.65 14.70 5.88
N TRP A 121 5.42 15.24 7.10
CA TRP A 121 4.18 14.95 7.83
C TRP A 121 2.91 15.35 7.04
N LEU A 122 3.01 16.34 6.15
CA LEU A 122 1.87 16.83 5.38
C LEU A 122 1.35 15.81 4.35
N PRO A 123 2.17 15.30 3.39
CA PRO A 123 1.70 14.22 2.52
C PRO A 123 1.38 12.93 3.29
N LEU A 124 2.07 12.63 4.38
CA LEU A 124 1.74 11.49 5.24
C LEU A 124 0.37 11.64 5.89
N LEU A 125 -0.01 12.85 6.35
CA LEU A 125 -1.33 13.13 6.88
C LEU A 125 -2.42 12.91 5.81
N TYR A 126 -2.19 13.41 4.58
CA TYR A 126 -3.13 13.17 3.48
C TYR A 126 -3.26 11.69 3.13
N TRP A 127 -2.14 10.96 3.12
CA TRP A 127 -2.14 9.52 2.87
C TRP A 127 -2.94 8.76 3.94
N MET A 128 -2.72 9.07 5.22
CA MET A 128 -3.45 8.47 6.34
C MET A 128 -4.92 8.89 6.42
N ALA A 129 -5.29 10.02 5.83
CA ALA A 129 -6.68 10.47 5.75
C ALA A 129 -7.52 9.64 4.76
N MET A 130 -6.92 8.77 3.97
CA MET A 130 -7.61 7.85 3.06
C MET A 130 -7.96 6.55 3.81
N PRO A 131 -9.25 6.21 4.01
CA PRO A 131 -9.65 5.07 4.86
C PRO A 131 -9.03 3.73 4.45
N LEU A 132 -8.85 3.51 3.15
CA LEU A 132 -8.25 2.29 2.62
C LEU A 132 -6.80 2.08 3.10
N VAL A 133 -6.06 3.16 3.35
CA VAL A 133 -4.67 3.11 3.82
C VAL A 133 -4.58 2.55 5.24
N SER A 134 -5.39 3.05 6.16
CA SER A 134 -5.44 2.53 7.53
C SER A 134 -5.98 1.11 7.57
N TRP A 135 -7.00 0.80 6.76
CA TRP A 135 -7.54 -0.56 6.65
C TRP A 135 -6.48 -1.55 6.15
N SER A 136 -5.72 -1.20 5.11
CA SER A 136 -4.72 -2.10 4.52
C SER A 136 -3.52 -2.36 5.43
N ALA A 137 -3.16 -1.39 6.30
CA ALA A 137 -1.97 -1.44 7.13
C ALA A 137 -1.89 -2.69 8.03
N THR A 138 -3.03 -3.27 8.42
CA THR A 138 -3.13 -4.45 9.30
C THR A 138 -3.77 -5.66 8.65
N ASN A 139 -4.15 -5.59 7.37
CA ASN A 139 -4.89 -6.65 6.66
C ASN A 139 -4.01 -7.52 5.74
N ASN A 140 -2.70 -7.39 5.79
CA ASN A 140 -1.72 -8.25 5.12
C ASN A 140 -2.02 -8.53 3.63
N ILE A 141 -2.46 -7.52 2.89
CA ILE A 141 -2.73 -7.65 1.46
C ILE A 141 -1.45 -7.46 0.63
N LEU A 142 -1.35 -8.14 -0.50
CA LEU A 142 -0.15 -8.13 -1.37
C LEU A 142 0.17 -6.74 -1.92
N GLU A 143 -0.84 -5.88 -2.04
CA GLU A 143 -0.72 -4.49 -2.47
C GLU A 143 0.16 -3.66 -1.53
N ASN A 144 0.24 -3.99 -0.24
CA ASN A 144 1.14 -3.32 0.70
C ASN A 144 2.62 -3.51 0.30
N THR A 145 3.00 -4.74 -0.07
CA THR A 145 4.35 -5.05 -0.55
C THR A 145 4.61 -4.43 -1.93
N MET A 146 3.64 -4.55 -2.85
CA MET A 146 3.75 -3.95 -4.18
C MET A 146 3.95 -2.43 -4.09
N MET A 147 3.24 -1.74 -3.20
CA MET A 147 3.31 -0.29 -3.02
C MET A 147 4.72 0.19 -2.68
N ILE A 148 5.47 -0.56 -1.87
CA ILE A 148 6.87 -0.21 -1.55
C ILE A 148 7.71 -0.16 -2.81
N PHE A 149 7.62 -1.17 -3.66
CA PHE A 149 8.40 -1.25 -4.89
C PHE A 149 7.96 -0.22 -5.93
N VAL A 150 6.68 0.09 -6.00
CA VAL A 150 6.13 1.22 -6.78
C VAL A 150 6.75 2.54 -6.32
N LEU A 151 6.71 2.83 -5.01
CA LEU A 151 7.28 4.05 -4.46
C LEU A 151 8.80 4.11 -4.61
N LEU A 152 9.49 2.99 -4.38
CA LEU A 152 10.94 2.88 -4.60
C LEU A 152 11.30 3.17 -6.05
N SER A 153 10.56 2.63 -7.03
CA SER A 153 10.82 2.86 -8.45
C SER A 153 10.72 4.35 -8.80
N VAL A 154 9.66 5.02 -8.35
CA VAL A 154 9.49 6.47 -8.58
C VAL A 154 10.57 7.28 -7.87
N TYR A 155 10.94 6.93 -6.64
CA TYR A 155 12.05 7.56 -5.94
C TYR A 155 13.37 7.44 -6.72
N LEU A 156 13.68 6.26 -7.22
CA LEU A 156 14.90 6.00 -8.00
C LEU A 156 14.89 6.73 -9.35
N MET A 157 13.74 6.83 -10.03
CA MET A 157 13.61 7.63 -11.25
C MET A 157 13.87 9.12 -10.97
N ILE A 158 13.30 9.68 -9.89
CA ILE A 158 13.57 11.07 -9.48
C ILE A 158 15.07 11.28 -9.23
N VAL A 159 15.73 10.36 -8.51
CA VAL A 159 17.18 10.42 -8.27
C VAL A 159 17.95 10.34 -9.58
N GLY A 160 17.53 9.48 -10.51
CA GLY A 160 18.15 9.30 -11.82
C GLY A 160 18.14 10.59 -12.65
N TYR A 161 17.00 11.27 -12.72
CA TYR A 161 16.89 12.55 -13.40
C TYR A 161 17.69 13.65 -12.70
N GLN A 162 17.59 13.76 -11.36
CA GLN A 162 18.35 14.76 -10.60
C GLN A 162 19.88 14.59 -10.72
N ARG A 163 20.37 13.35 -10.90
CA ARG A 163 21.79 13.02 -11.03
C ARG A 163 22.23 12.80 -12.47
N ASN A 164 21.34 12.92 -13.44
CA ASN A 164 21.55 12.61 -14.85
C ASN A 164 22.25 11.24 -15.04
N SER A 165 21.74 10.19 -14.39
CA SER A 165 22.38 8.87 -14.34
C SER A 165 21.39 7.75 -14.70
N LYS A 166 21.70 7.00 -15.77
CA LYS A 166 20.89 5.85 -16.23
C LYS A 166 20.95 4.64 -15.30
N LEU A 167 21.99 4.55 -14.44
CA LEU A 167 22.06 3.49 -13.43
C LEU A 167 20.83 3.52 -12.49
N TRP A 168 20.41 4.70 -12.09
CA TRP A 168 19.22 4.84 -11.22
C TRP A 168 17.92 4.46 -11.93
N LEU A 169 17.84 4.69 -13.25
CA LEU A 169 16.72 4.22 -14.06
C LEU A 169 16.71 2.70 -14.16
N PHE A 170 17.88 2.07 -14.36
CA PHE A 170 17.98 0.61 -14.33
C PHE A 170 17.54 0.04 -12.97
N LEU A 171 18.01 0.61 -11.86
CA LEU A 171 17.55 0.22 -10.51
C LEU A 171 16.04 0.44 -10.30
N ALA A 172 15.47 1.49 -10.91
CA ALA A 172 14.02 1.69 -10.92
C ALA A 172 13.30 0.57 -11.70
N GLY A 173 13.88 0.09 -12.79
CA GLY A 173 13.41 -1.08 -13.53
C GLY A 173 13.41 -2.36 -12.68
N LEU A 174 14.46 -2.60 -11.88
CA LEU A 174 14.47 -3.71 -10.90
C LEU A 174 13.34 -3.58 -9.87
N ALA A 175 13.12 -2.38 -9.35
CA ALA A 175 12.02 -2.12 -8.42
C ALA A 175 10.64 -2.34 -9.07
N LEU A 176 10.44 -1.91 -10.33
CA LEU A 176 9.21 -2.19 -11.08
C LEU A 176 8.99 -3.68 -11.32
N PHE A 177 10.06 -4.43 -11.61
CA PHE A 177 9.97 -5.87 -11.74
C PHE A 177 9.57 -6.54 -10.43
N ALA A 178 10.10 -6.08 -9.30
CA ALA A 178 9.68 -6.53 -7.98
C ALA A 178 8.21 -6.15 -7.67
N ALA A 179 7.75 -4.96 -8.08
CA ALA A 179 6.35 -4.58 -7.98
C ALA A 179 5.44 -5.53 -8.78
N PHE A 180 5.82 -5.85 -10.02
CA PHE A 180 5.13 -6.82 -10.85
C PHE A 180 5.11 -8.22 -10.20
N LEU A 181 6.23 -8.70 -9.69
CA LEU A 181 6.30 -9.99 -9.01
C LEU A 181 5.57 -10.04 -7.66
N SER A 182 5.17 -8.89 -7.11
CA SER A 182 4.38 -8.83 -5.86
C SER A 182 2.87 -8.99 -6.09
N LYS A 183 2.30 -8.37 -7.14
CA LYS A 183 0.83 -8.43 -7.39
C LYS A 183 0.47 -8.43 -8.88
N GLY A 184 1.44 -8.23 -9.79
CA GLY A 184 1.24 -8.25 -11.23
C GLY A 184 1.16 -6.86 -11.87
N PHE A 185 0.38 -6.73 -12.95
CA PHE A 185 0.36 -5.55 -13.83
C PHE A 185 -0.03 -4.24 -13.14
N THR A 186 -0.82 -4.30 -12.09
CA THR A 186 -1.23 -3.11 -11.32
C THR A 186 -0.05 -2.34 -10.72
N GLY A 187 1.12 -3.00 -10.55
CA GLY A 187 2.36 -2.37 -10.10
C GLY A 187 3.16 -1.63 -11.18
N LEU A 188 2.76 -1.71 -12.47
CA LEU A 188 3.55 -1.19 -13.59
C LEU A 188 3.17 0.22 -14.04
N PHE A 189 2.14 0.85 -13.48
CA PHE A 189 1.74 2.21 -13.87
C PHE A 189 2.85 3.27 -13.76
N PRO A 190 3.91 3.14 -12.90
CA PRO A 190 5.01 4.10 -12.89
C PRO A 190 5.87 4.11 -14.18
N LEU A 191 5.67 3.18 -15.10
CA LEU A 191 6.29 3.25 -16.44
C LEU A 191 5.98 4.55 -17.17
N VAL A 192 4.87 5.23 -16.84
CA VAL A 192 4.53 6.54 -17.41
C VAL A 192 5.30 7.70 -16.77
N PHE A 193 5.91 7.49 -15.59
CA PHE A 193 6.53 8.56 -14.82
C PHE A 193 7.67 9.30 -15.57
N PRO A 194 8.57 8.65 -16.33
CA PRO A 194 9.56 9.35 -17.15
C PRO A 194 8.94 10.35 -18.13
N ILE A 195 7.83 9.97 -18.77
CA ILE A 195 7.09 10.84 -19.70
C ILE A 195 6.56 12.07 -18.96
N LEU A 196 5.91 11.84 -17.81
CA LEU A 196 5.36 12.93 -16.98
C LEU A 196 6.47 13.85 -16.47
N TYR A 197 7.58 13.27 -16.00
CA TYR A 197 8.71 14.05 -15.51
C TYR A 197 9.27 14.99 -16.59
N CYS A 198 9.57 14.47 -17.78
CA CYS A 198 10.12 15.25 -18.87
C CYS A 198 9.09 16.24 -19.47
N ALA A 199 7.79 15.95 -19.39
CA ALA A 199 6.74 16.87 -19.85
C ALA A 199 6.61 18.10 -18.94
N PHE A 200 6.85 17.95 -17.63
CA PHE A 200 6.70 19.02 -16.66
C PHE A 200 8.04 19.68 -16.25
N ASP A 201 9.17 19.00 -16.45
CA ASP A 201 10.50 19.55 -16.17
C ASP A 201 11.13 20.17 -17.42
N GLN A 202 11.22 21.49 -17.43
CA GLN A 202 11.78 22.27 -18.56
C GLN A 202 13.27 22.00 -18.82
N LYS A 203 13.98 21.29 -17.92
CA LYS A 203 15.42 21.00 -18.05
C LYS A 203 15.69 19.81 -18.97
N HIS A 204 14.72 18.91 -19.16
CA HIS A 204 14.87 17.70 -19.96
C HIS A 204 14.09 17.82 -21.27
N LYS A 205 14.64 17.26 -22.35
CA LYS A 205 13.91 17.18 -23.61
C LYS A 205 12.72 16.24 -23.45
N TRP A 206 11.55 16.66 -23.93
CA TRP A 206 10.33 15.86 -23.81
C TRP A 206 10.46 14.43 -24.39
N ILE A 207 11.25 14.28 -25.49
CA ILE A 207 11.51 12.98 -26.14
C ILE A 207 12.27 11.99 -25.22
N GLN A 208 12.99 12.50 -24.22
CA GLN A 208 13.72 11.65 -23.26
C GLN A 208 12.78 10.81 -22.42
N GLY A 209 11.58 11.30 -22.09
CA GLY A 209 10.59 10.58 -21.31
C GLY A 209 10.15 9.25 -21.94
N PRO A 210 9.63 9.25 -23.20
CA PRO A 210 9.30 8.00 -23.91
C PRO A 210 10.49 7.05 -24.05
N ILE A 211 11.71 7.57 -24.34
CA ILE A 211 12.93 6.73 -24.44
C ILE A 211 13.21 6.05 -23.10
N ASP A 212 13.13 6.76 -21.99
CA ASP A 212 13.39 6.20 -20.67
C ASP A 212 12.29 5.23 -20.22
N SER A 213 11.03 5.47 -20.60
CA SER A 213 9.93 4.51 -20.39
C SER A 213 10.17 3.23 -21.19
N LEU A 214 10.65 3.34 -22.43
CA LEU A 214 11.03 2.18 -23.24
C LEU A 214 12.21 1.42 -22.62
N LEU A 215 13.23 2.14 -22.13
CA LEU A 215 14.36 1.53 -21.42
C LEU A 215 13.90 0.72 -20.19
N LEU A 216 12.98 1.26 -19.40
CA LEU A 216 12.39 0.53 -18.28
C LEU A 216 11.63 -0.71 -18.76
N LEU A 217 10.83 -0.61 -19.82
CA LEU A 217 10.11 -1.74 -20.39
C LEU A 217 11.05 -2.84 -20.90
N VAL A 218 12.13 -2.46 -21.59
CA VAL A 218 13.19 -3.40 -22.02
C VAL A 218 13.85 -4.05 -20.81
N THR A 219 14.13 -3.28 -19.75
CA THR A 219 14.68 -3.83 -18.50
C THR A 219 13.74 -4.90 -17.91
N LEU A 220 12.42 -4.64 -17.85
CA LEU A 220 11.43 -5.62 -17.38
C LEU A 220 11.42 -6.88 -18.25
N ALA A 221 11.46 -6.72 -19.59
CA ALA A 221 11.45 -7.85 -20.52
C ALA A 221 12.72 -8.71 -20.37
N VAL A 222 13.90 -8.07 -20.23
CA VAL A 222 15.17 -8.78 -20.01
C VAL A 222 15.15 -9.54 -18.68
N LEU A 223 14.67 -8.91 -17.60
CA LEU A 223 14.56 -9.55 -16.29
C LEU A 223 13.58 -10.73 -16.31
N ALA A 224 12.44 -10.60 -17.00
CA ALA A 224 11.51 -11.70 -17.21
C ALA A 224 12.15 -12.84 -18.02
N GLY A 225 12.89 -12.53 -19.07
CA GLY A 225 13.65 -13.52 -19.85
C GLY A 225 14.68 -14.27 -19.01
N ILE A 226 15.48 -13.55 -18.23
CA ILE A 226 16.46 -14.15 -17.29
C ILE A 226 15.73 -15.04 -16.27
N MET A 227 14.62 -14.57 -15.68
CA MET A 227 13.82 -15.33 -14.74
C MET A 227 13.33 -16.65 -15.33
N PHE A 228 12.82 -16.65 -16.58
CA PHE A 228 12.33 -17.87 -17.24
C PHE A 228 13.46 -18.83 -17.60
N LEU A 229 14.66 -18.32 -17.92
CA LEU A 229 15.83 -19.15 -18.20
C LEU A 229 16.40 -19.79 -16.93
N VAL A 230 16.50 -19.03 -15.84
CA VAL A 230 17.10 -19.48 -14.58
C VAL A 230 16.13 -20.37 -13.78
N PHE A 231 14.82 -20.05 -13.85
CA PHE A 231 13.77 -20.78 -13.15
C PHE A 231 12.68 -21.25 -14.14
N PRO A 232 12.86 -22.37 -14.84
CA PRO A 232 11.88 -22.83 -15.84
C PRO A 232 10.45 -22.99 -15.34
N SER A 233 10.27 -23.35 -14.05
CA SER A 233 8.96 -23.44 -13.38
C SER A 233 8.22 -22.10 -13.33
N SER A 234 8.95 -20.99 -13.36
CA SER A 234 8.35 -19.64 -13.38
C SER A 234 7.51 -19.38 -14.62
N PHE A 235 7.86 -19.98 -15.77
CA PHE A 235 7.09 -19.81 -17.01
C PHE A 235 5.71 -20.44 -16.90
N ALA A 236 5.62 -21.68 -16.42
CA ALA A 236 4.33 -22.35 -16.21
C ALA A 236 3.47 -21.61 -15.18
N TYR A 237 4.09 -21.17 -14.09
CA TYR A 237 3.44 -20.36 -13.06
C TYR A 237 2.85 -19.07 -13.62
N MET A 238 3.65 -18.27 -14.32
CA MET A 238 3.20 -17.00 -14.87
C MET A 238 2.15 -17.15 -15.97
N LYS A 239 2.24 -18.21 -16.79
CA LYS A 239 1.22 -18.55 -17.79
C LYS A 239 -0.13 -18.82 -17.12
N GLU A 240 -0.15 -19.60 -16.05
CA GLU A 240 -1.38 -19.91 -15.32
C GLU A 240 -1.94 -18.68 -14.61
N TYR A 241 -1.10 -17.87 -13.93
CA TYR A 241 -1.49 -16.59 -13.37
C TYR A 241 -2.17 -15.69 -14.41
N LEU A 242 -1.59 -15.56 -15.62
CA LEU A 242 -2.15 -14.76 -16.70
C LEU A 242 -3.52 -15.29 -17.12
N ASN A 243 -3.67 -16.61 -17.30
CA ASN A 243 -4.93 -17.23 -17.71
C ASN A 243 -6.00 -17.08 -16.62
N LEU A 244 -5.67 -17.33 -15.35
CA LEU A 244 -6.67 -17.32 -14.27
C LEU A 244 -7.07 -15.90 -13.85
N GLN A 245 -6.11 -15.02 -13.65
CA GLN A 245 -6.38 -13.71 -13.04
C GLN A 245 -6.51 -12.57 -14.03
N VAL A 246 -5.74 -12.57 -15.11
CA VAL A 246 -5.75 -11.46 -16.05
C VAL A 246 -6.83 -11.69 -17.09
N ILE A 247 -6.85 -12.85 -17.75
CA ILE A 247 -7.83 -13.17 -18.81
C ILE A 247 -9.13 -13.64 -18.17
N GLY A 248 -9.11 -14.70 -17.36
CA GLY A 248 -10.31 -15.29 -16.75
C GLY A 248 -10.98 -14.32 -15.78
N GLY A 249 -10.25 -13.90 -14.73
CA GLY A 249 -10.78 -13.02 -13.71
C GLY A 249 -11.11 -11.62 -14.23
N GLY A 250 -10.19 -11.01 -14.98
CA GLY A 250 -10.36 -9.62 -15.45
C GLY A 250 -11.51 -9.42 -16.44
N LEU A 251 -11.82 -10.41 -17.26
CA LEU A 251 -12.83 -10.31 -18.33
C LEU A 251 -14.15 -10.97 -17.99
N HIS A 252 -14.17 -12.02 -17.16
CA HIS A 252 -15.35 -12.89 -16.97
C HIS A 252 -15.93 -12.88 -15.55
N GLU A 253 -15.15 -12.57 -14.51
CA GLU A 253 -15.64 -12.52 -13.13
C GLU A 253 -16.08 -11.11 -12.73
N ALA A 254 -17.34 -10.76 -13.01
CA ALA A 254 -17.89 -9.49 -12.61
C ALA A 254 -18.06 -9.43 -11.08
N THR A 255 -17.30 -8.55 -10.41
CA THR A 255 -17.45 -8.28 -8.96
C THR A 255 -18.13 -6.95 -8.67
N VAL A 256 -18.41 -6.17 -9.71
CA VAL A 256 -19.04 -4.83 -9.61
C VAL A 256 -20.10 -4.66 -10.69
N SER A 257 -21.12 -3.86 -10.40
CA SER A 257 -22.22 -3.58 -11.33
C SER A 257 -21.85 -2.60 -12.44
N THR A 258 -20.82 -1.79 -12.25
CA THR A 258 -20.36 -0.78 -13.21
C THR A 258 -18.83 -0.67 -13.25
N ARG A 259 -18.28 -0.43 -14.44
CA ARG A 259 -16.83 -0.20 -14.61
C ARG A 259 -16.33 1.09 -13.94
N PHE A 260 -17.24 2.02 -13.62
CA PHE A 260 -16.92 3.26 -12.93
C PHE A 260 -16.77 3.10 -11.41
N TYR A 261 -17.02 1.89 -10.87
CA TYR A 261 -16.93 1.61 -9.44
C TYR A 261 -15.63 2.12 -8.82
N ILE A 262 -14.47 1.83 -9.44
CA ILE A 262 -13.17 2.24 -8.92
C ILE A 262 -13.00 3.77 -8.86
N VAL A 263 -13.64 4.51 -9.77
CA VAL A 263 -13.62 5.98 -9.76
C VAL A 263 -14.43 6.53 -8.59
N PHE A 264 -15.64 5.98 -8.36
CA PHE A 264 -16.44 6.37 -7.20
C PHE A 264 -15.74 6.02 -5.88
N SER A 265 -15.12 4.84 -5.81
CA SER A 265 -14.31 4.46 -4.66
C SER A 265 -13.12 5.42 -4.46
N LEU A 266 -12.41 5.80 -5.52
CA LEU A 266 -11.34 6.81 -5.43
C LEU A 266 -11.85 8.13 -4.85
N LEU A 267 -12.99 8.63 -5.31
CA LEU A 267 -13.58 9.87 -4.78
C LEU A 267 -13.89 9.76 -3.30
N GLN A 268 -14.40 8.61 -2.83
CA GLN A 268 -14.62 8.34 -1.41
C GLN A 268 -13.31 8.36 -0.62
N GLN A 269 -12.24 7.70 -1.12
CA GLN A 269 -10.94 7.71 -0.47
C GLN A 269 -10.35 9.13 -0.36
N LEU A 270 -10.52 9.95 -1.39
CA LEU A 270 -9.97 11.31 -1.43
C LEU A 270 -10.81 12.34 -0.66
N MET A 271 -12.04 12.02 -0.25
CA MET A 271 -12.99 12.98 0.34
C MET A 271 -12.41 13.68 1.56
N ILE A 272 -11.84 12.95 2.53
CA ILE A 272 -11.27 13.53 3.75
C ILE A 272 -10.04 14.37 3.42
N ALA A 273 -9.15 13.88 2.55
CA ALA A 273 -7.98 14.62 2.09
C ALA A 273 -8.37 15.92 1.39
N TYR A 274 -9.43 15.88 0.58
CA TYR A 274 -9.98 17.05 -0.09
C TYR A 274 -10.57 18.06 0.89
N VAL A 275 -11.34 17.63 1.89
CA VAL A 275 -11.88 18.49 2.96
C VAL A 275 -10.76 19.19 3.73
N ILE A 276 -9.68 18.47 4.08
CA ILE A 276 -8.51 19.04 4.75
C ILE A 276 -7.86 20.10 3.84
N ALA A 277 -7.64 19.80 2.56
CA ALA A 277 -7.04 20.74 1.61
C ALA A 277 -7.92 22.01 1.44
N MET A 278 -9.23 21.84 1.28
CA MET A 278 -10.19 22.97 1.16
C MET A 278 -10.22 23.82 2.43
N ALA A 279 -10.22 23.21 3.63
CA ALA A 279 -10.16 23.95 4.88
C ALA A 279 -8.90 24.84 4.95
N LEU A 280 -7.74 24.30 4.53
CA LEU A 280 -6.48 25.07 4.47
C LEU A 280 -6.58 26.24 3.47
N VAL A 281 -7.19 26.02 2.30
CA VAL A 281 -7.43 27.08 1.29
C VAL A 281 -8.33 28.17 1.83
N ILE A 282 -9.47 27.84 2.42
CA ILE A 282 -10.45 28.79 2.99
C ILE A 282 -9.82 29.62 4.10
N CYS A 283 -9.06 29.00 4.98
CA CYS A 283 -8.37 29.72 6.06
C CYS A 283 -7.32 30.72 5.54
N LYS A 284 -6.70 30.46 4.39
CA LYS A 284 -5.79 31.40 3.72
C LYS A 284 -6.54 32.62 3.17
N THR A 285 -7.68 32.40 2.51
CA THR A 285 -8.44 33.46 1.83
C THR A 285 -9.11 34.45 2.78
N LYS A 286 -9.50 34.02 3.99
CA LYS A 286 -10.07 34.89 5.03
C LYS A 286 -9.06 35.90 5.61
N ASN A 287 -7.77 35.66 5.49
CA ASN A 287 -6.74 36.61 5.91
C ASN A 287 -6.52 37.66 4.79
N LYS A 288 -7.18 38.84 4.92
CA LYS A 288 -7.21 39.98 3.96
C LYS A 288 -5.84 40.54 3.49
N VAL A 289 -4.72 40.04 4.00
CA VAL A 289 -3.39 40.59 3.77
C VAL A 289 -2.78 40.27 2.39
N ASN A 290 -3.30 39.27 1.66
CA ASN A 290 -2.77 38.99 0.31
C ASN A 290 -3.81 38.34 -0.61
N ARG A 291 -4.74 39.16 -1.15
CA ARG A 291 -5.65 38.74 -2.23
C ARG A 291 -4.94 38.42 -3.57
N LYS A 292 -3.66 38.78 -3.72
CA LYS A 292 -2.88 38.52 -4.96
C LYS A 292 -2.33 37.14 -5.11
N VAL A 293 -2.58 36.20 -4.17
CA VAL A 293 -1.88 34.93 -4.14
C VAL A 293 -2.83 33.75 -4.21
N PHE A 294 -3.66 33.67 -5.23
CA PHE A 294 -3.91 32.41 -5.90
C PHE A 294 -2.79 32.18 -6.95
N GLU A 295 -1.57 32.48 -6.58
CA GLU A 295 -0.43 31.95 -7.30
C GLU A 295 -0.39 30.48 -6.92
N PHE A 296 -0.67 29.64 -7.91
CA PHE A 296 -0.36 28.21 -7.84
C PHE A 296 1.07 28.06 -7.30
N PRO A 297 1.34 27.01 -6.51
CA PRO A 297 2.68 26.83 -5.93
C PRO A 297 3.73 26.91 -7.03
N PRO A 298 4.93 27.38 -6.72
CA PRO A 298 6.02 27.48 -7.70
C PRO A 298 6.34 26.15 -8.39
N ASP A 299 5.95 25.02 -7.80
CA ASP A 299 6.13 23.67 -8.33
C ASP A 299 4.80 23.03 -8.79
N LYS A 300 4.08 23.69 -9.70
CA LYS A 300 2.90 23.10 -10.38
C LYS A 300 3.23 21.74 -11.02
N ALA A 301 4.45 21.59 -11.49
CA ALA A 301 4.94 20.38 -12.13
C ALA A 301 4.76 19.13 -11.24
N TRP A 302 5.17 19.18 -9.97
CA TRP A 302 5.04 18.06 -9.05
C TRP A 302 3.59 17.77 -8.68
N PHE A 303 2.75 18.80 -8.53
CA PHE A 303 1.32 18.60 -8.29
C PHE A 303 0.67 17.82 -9.44
N TYR A 304 0.79 18.32 -10.67
CA TYR A 304 0.20 17.65 -11.83
C TYR A 304 0.86 16.30 -12.12
N GLY A 305 2.19 16.20 -11.98
CA GLY A 305 2.93 14.97 -12.18
C GLY A 305 2.42 13.84 -11.27
N PHE A 306 2.28 14.11 -9.98
CA PHE A 306 1.76 13.10 -9.03
C PHE A 306 0.27 12.85 -9.20
N LEU A 307 -0.54 13.88 -9.48
CA LEU A 307 -1.97 13.69 -9.73
C LEU A 307 -2.20 12.77 -10.93
N ILE A 308 -1.53 13.04 -12.06
CA ILE A 308 -1.67 12.23 -13.27
C ILE A 308 -1.10 10.82 -13.04
N LEU A 309 0.04 10.69 -12.36
CA LEU A 309 0.61 9.39 -12.01
C LEU A 309 -0.37 8.55 -11.17
N GLY A 310 -1.02 9.16 -10.17
CA GLY A 310 -2.07 8.50 -9.39
C GLY A 310 -3.24 8.05 -10.25
N LEU A 311 -3.72 8.91 -11.17
CA LEU A 311 -4.78 8.56 -12.12
C LEU A 311 -4.36 7.42 -13.06
N CYS A 312 -3.11 7.39 -13.53
CA CYS A 312 -2.58 6.26 -14.32
C CYS A 312 -2.55 4.94 -13.54
N GLY A 313 -2.49 4.99 -12.21
CA GLY A 313 -2.58 3.79 -11.37
C GLY A 313 -4.02 3.33 -11.10
N VAL A 314 -5.01 4.21 -11.24
CA VAL A 314 -6.42 3.90 -10.93
C VAL A 314 -7.26 3.66 -12.18
N LEU A 315 -7.20 4.55 -13.16
CA LEU A 315 -8.10 4.51 -14.31
C LEU A 315 -8.02 3.22 -15.14
N PRO A 316 -6.84 2.59 -15.36
CA PRO A 316 -6.78 1.32 -16.09
C PRO A 316 -7.57 0.17 -15.43
N ILE A 317 -7.84 0.24 -14.11
CA ILE A 317 -8.63 -0.78 -13.41
C ILE A 317 -10.06 -0.82 -13.94
N MET A 318 -10.57 0.28 -14.51
CA MET A 318 -11.89 0.33 -15.18
C MET A 318 -12.02 -0.62 -16.37
N LEU A 319 -10.91 -1.05 -16.96
CA LEU A 319 -10.92 -2.00 -18.09
C LEU A 319 -11.34 -3.41 -17.63
N SER A 320 -11.13 -3.73 -16.33
CA SER A 320 -11.55 -4.99 -15.74
C SER A 320 -12.97 -4.91 -15.20
N VAL A 321 -13.72 -6.02 -15.28
CA VAL A 321 -15.00 -6.21 -14.58
C VAL A 321 -14.81 -6.71 -13.15
N LYS A 322 -13.62 -7.23 -12.83
CA LYS A 322 -13.21 -7.60 -11.48
C LYS A 322 -12.49 -6.41 -10.83
N GLN A 323 -13.20 -5.66 -10.02
CA GLN A 323 -12.67 -4.49 -9.32
C GLN A 323 -12.81 -4.66 -7.80
N ARG A 324 -11.78 -4.24 -7.07
CA ARG A 324 -11.76 -4.14 -5.60
C ARG A 324 -11.08 -2.83 -5.22
N ASP A 325 -11.52 -2.20 -4.14
CA ASP A 325 -10.98 -0.92 -3.67
C ASP A 325 -9.47 -0.97 -3.49
N PHE A 326 -8.95 -2.06 -2.92
CA PHE A 326 -7.53 -2.19 -2.63
C PHE A 326 -6.63 -2.30 -3.87
N TYR A 327 -7.17 -2.52 -5.07
CA TYR A 327 -6.37 -2.50 -6.31
C TYR A 327 -5.77 -1.12 -6.60
N MET A 328 -6.38 -0.03 -6.08
CA MET A 328 -5.83 1.32 -6.22
C MET A 328 -4.81 1.69 -5.15
N LEU A 329 -4.57 0.85 -4.13
CA LEU A 329 -3.80 1.21 -2.94
C LEU A 329 -2.43 1.80 -3.26
N ALA A 330 -1.68 1.20 -4.21
CA ALA A 330 -0.36 1.66 -4.60
C ALA A 330 -0.35 3.03 -5.31
N ALA A 331 -1.50 3.52 -5.79
CA ALA A 331 -1.65 4.83 -6.42
C ALA A 331 -1.96 5.94 -5.40
N LEU A 332 -2.53 5.61 -4.24
CA LEU A 332 -2.97 6.59 -3.23
C LEU A 332 -1.85 7.50 -2.71
N PRO A 333 -0.59 7.03 -2.51
CA PRO A 333 0.51 7.91 -2.11
C PRO A 333 0.73 9.09 -3.04
N PHE A 334 0.48 8.94 -4.34
CA PHE A 334 0.71 10.00 -5.32
C PHE A 334 -0.36 11.09 -5.22
N PHE A 335 -1.61 10.76 -4.92
CA PHE A 335 -2.64 11.75 -4.60
C PHE A 335 -2.30 12.50 -3.31
N ALA A 336 -1.76 11.82 -2.29
CA ALA A 336 -1.32 12.45 -1.06
C ALA A 336 -0.15 13.42 -1.28
N LEU A 337 0.83 13.03 -2.10
CA LEU A 337 1.93 13.90 -2.52
C LEU A 337 1.42 15.13 -3.30
N ALA A 338 0.47 14.94 -4.22
CA ALA A 338 -0.16 16.05 -4.94
C ALA A 338 -0.86 17.02 -3.99
N CYS A 339 -1.70 16.52 -3.07
CA CYS A 339 -2.34 17.33 -2.03
C CYS A 339 -1.32 18.08 -1.16
N GLY A 340 -0.22 17.42 -0.80
CA GLY A 340 0.88 18.03 -0.06
C GLY A 340 1.50 19.21 -0.82
N HIS A 341 1.81 19.04 -2.10
CA HIS A 341 2.42 20.10 -2.93
C HIS A 341 1.51 21.32 -3.10
N ILE A 342 0.21 21.13 -3.34
CA ILE A 342 -0.72 22.26 -3.48
C ILE A 342 -0.93 23.02 -2.17
N THR A 343 -0.87 22.34 -1.02
CA THR A 343 -1.14 22.96 0.29
C THR A 343 0.11 23.46 1.02
N LEU A 344 1.31 23.08 0.58
CA LEU A 344 2.58 23.46 1.23
C LEU A 344 2.74 24.98 1.40
N SER A 345 2.43 25.76 0.36
CA SER A 345 2.54 27.22 0.43
C SER A 345 1.60 27.84 1.47
N MET A 346 0.44 27.21 1.70
CA MET A 346 -0.57 27.68 2.65
C MET A 346 -0.12 27.40 4.10
N VAL A 347 0.41 26.22 4.35
CA VAL A 347 0.93 25.83 5.66
C VAL A 347 2.17 26.64 6.03
N ASN A 348 3.04 26.97 5.08
CA ASN A 348 4.20 27.83 5.32
C ASN A 348 3.80 29.23 5.80
N THR A 349 2.72 29.81 5.26
CA THR A 349 2.24 31.14 5.71
C THR A 349 1.67 31.13 7.14
N TRP A 350 1.11 30.01 7.58
CA TRP A 350 0.61 29.85 8.95
C TRP A 350 1.71 29.74 9.99
N LYS A 351 2.81 29.10 9.62
CA LYS A 351 3.92 28.85 10.52
C LYS A 351 4.53 30.13 11.10
N VAL A 352 4.52 31.22 10.35
CA VAL A 352 5.00 32.53 10.79
C VAL A 352 4.16 33.09 11.95
N LYS A 353 2.89 32.61 12.08
CA LYS A 353 1.93 33.11 13.09
C LYS A 353 1.82 32.24 14.34
N ILE A 354 2.48 31.08 14.40
CA ILE A 354 2.42 30.19 15.57
C ILE A 354 3.34 30.73 16.67
N THR A 355 2.74 31.35 17.68
CA THR A 355 3.49 31.83 18.87
C THR A 355 3.98 30.64 19.71
N PRO A 356 5.00 30.83 20.57
CA PRO A 356 5.48 29.79 21.48
C PRO A 356 4.36 29.24 22.38
N ARG A 357 3.42 30.08 22.81
CA ARG A 357 2.25 29.68 23.63
C ARG A 357 1.31 28.76 22.85
N ILE A 358 0.96 29.12 21.61
CA ILE A 358 0.13 28.27 20.73
C ILE A 358 0.83 26.93 20.49
N ARG A 359 2.13 26.94 20.21
CA ARG A 359 2.90 25.72 19.99
C ARG A 359 2.89 24.79 21.20
N LYS A 360 3.01 25.33 22.42
CA LYS A 360 2.92 24.55 23.66
C LYS A 360 1.58 23.83 23.77
N TRP A 361 0.46 24.52 23.49
CA TRP A 361 -0.86 23.93 23.52
C TRP A 361 -1.07 22.90 22.39
N MET A 362 -0.54 23.15 21.19
CA MET A 362 -0.56 22.16 20.10
C MET A 362 0.23 20.91 20.48
N THR A 363 1.41 21.05 21.09
CA THR A 363 2.20 19.89 21.54
C THR A 363 1.46 19.11 22.61
N LEU A 364 0.86 19.78 23.59
CA LEU A 364 0.07 19.13 24.63
C LEU A 364 -1.12 18.37 24.05
N GLY A 365 -1.90 19.02 23.18
CA GLY A 365 -3.03 18.37 22.51
C GLY A 365 -2.60 17.16 21.67
N ALA A 366 -1.49 17.29 20.90
CA ALA A 366 -0.95 16.18 20.11
C ALA A 366 -0.45 15.03 21.00
N SER A 367 0.16 15.35 22.17
CA SER A 367 0.57 14.32 23.14
C SER A 367 -0.62 13.62 23.79
N CYS A 368 -1.72 14.33 24.05
CA CYS A 368 -2.97 13.71 24.53
C CYS A 368 -3.56 12.76 23.47
N ILE A 369 -3.59 13.14 22.19
CA ILE A 369 -4.06 12.29 21.09
C ILE A 369 -3.18 11.06 20.97
N LEU A 370 -1.85 11.21 21.08
CA LEU A 370 -0.90 10.08 21.07
C LEU A 370 -1.20 9.12 22.23
N LEU A 371 -1.37 9.65 23.45
CA LEU A 371 -1.70 8.85 24.64
C LEU A 371 -3.03 8.10 24.47
N ILE A 372 -4.07 8.76 23.95
CA ILE A 372 -5.35 8.14 23.65
C ILE A 372 -5.13 6.97 22.68
N GLY A 373 -4.38 7.18 21.59
CA GLY A 373 -4.08 6.13 20.61
C GLY A 373 -3.36 4.93 21.24
N LEU A 374 -2.38 5.17 22.11
CA LEU A 374 -1.69 4.10 22.86
C LEU A 374 -2.65 3.34 23.77
N VAL A 375 -3.47 4.04 24.55
CA VAL A 375 -4.43 3.42 25.49
C VAL A 375 -5.47 2.58 24.72
N LEU A 376 -6.02 3.09 23.60
CA LEU A 376 -6.96 2.35 22.79
C LEU A 376 -6.36 1.03 22.25
N ASN A 377 -5.11 1.05 21.79
CA ASN A 377 -4.45 -0.18 21.33
C ASN A 377 -4.21 -1.17 22.48
N ILE A 378 -3.80 -0.70 23.67
CA ILE A 378 -3.61 -1.57 24.84
C ILE A 378 -4.95 -2.19 25.26
N VAL A 379 -6.03 -1.41 25.31
CA VAL A 379 -7.38 -1.90 25.67
C VAL A 379 -7.93 -2.89 24.64
N SER A 380 -7.51 -2.76 23.38
CA SER A 380 -7.92 -3.67 22.29
C SER A 380 -7.07 -4.94 22.20
N PHE A 381 -5.99 -5.04 22.98
CA PHE A 381 -5.08 -6.19 22.94
C PHE A 381 -5.83 -7.50 23.25
N GLY A 382 -5.65 -8.50 22.37
CA GLY A 382 -6.25 -9.82 22.51
C GLY A 382 -7.77 -9.91 22.28
N LYS A 383 -8.43 -8.80 21.93
CA LYS A 383 -9.85 -8.81 21.51
C LYS A 383 -9.97 -9.20 20.05
N TYR A 384 -11.16 -9.59 19.62
CA TYR A 384 -11.45 -9.79 18.22
C TYR A 384 -11.70 -8.44 17.51
N GLY A 385 -10.99 -8.18 16.42
CA GLY A 385 -11.18 -7.01 15.58
C GLY A 385 -12.21 -7.26 14.47
N ARG A 386 -12.42 -8.55 14.10
CA ARG A 386 -13.41 -9.03 13.13
C ARG A 386 -13.58 -10.54 13.22
N ASP A 387 -14.65 -11.05 12.63
CA ASP A 387 -14.95 -12.48 12.42
C ASP A 387 -14.95 -13.31 13.72
N GLU A 388 -15.26 -12.67 14.88
CA GLU A 388 -15.22 -13.27 16.23
C GLU A 388 -15.92 -14.63 16.27
N ALA A 389 -17.21 -14.68 15.91
CA ALA A 389 -18.00 -15.91 15.96
C ALA A 389 -17.40 -17.05 15.08
N LEU A 390 -16.87 -16.69 13.91
CA LEU A 390 -16.23 -17.66 13.03
C LEU A 390 -14.91 -18.16 13.61
N ILE A 391 -14.11 -17.27 14.19
CA ILE A 391 -12.82 -17.65 14.81
C ILE A 391 -13.05 -18.57 16.00
N GLU A 392 -14.04 -18.27 16.86
CA GLU A 392 -14.39 -19.12 18.00
C GLU A 392 -14.89 -20.50 17.55
N GLU A 393 -15.78 -20.56 16.55
CA GLU A 393 -16.25 -21.81 15.96
C GLU A 393 -15.06 -22.64 15.41
N VAL A 394 -14.16 -21.99 14.67
CA VAL A 394 -12.97 -22.64 14.09
C VAL A 394 -12.07 -23.19 15.19
N LYS A 395 -11.77 -22.40 16.24
CA LYS A 395 -10.94 -22.85 17.37
C LYS A 395 -11.57 -24.03 18.11
N ALA A 396 -12.86 -24.00 18.36
CA ALA A 396 -13.58 -25.10 18.97
C ALA A 396 -13.49 -26.36 18.12
N LYS A 397 -13.71 -26.22 16.79
CA LYS A 397 -13.67 -27.38 15.88
C LYS A 397 -12.26 -27.96 15.73
N ILE A 398 -11.22 -27.13 15.73
CA ILE A 398 -9.83 -27.59 15.73
C ILE A 398 -9.53 -28.41 16.97
N ALA A 399 -10.02 -27.99 18.14
CA ALA A 399 -9.83 -28.75 19.40
C ALA A 399 -10.55 -30.12 19.39
N GLU A 400 -11.70 -30.22 18.71
CA GLU A 400 -12.43 -31.49 18.54
C GLU A 400 -11.76 -32.46 17.54
N THR A 401 -11.04 -31.91 16.56
CA THR A 401 -10.47 -32.69 15.43
C THR A 401 -8.96 -32.86 15.54
N GLU A 402 -8.43 -32.95 16.76
CA GLU A 402 -6.99 -33.05 17.04
C GLU A 402 -6.31 -34.12 16.20
N GLY A 403 -5.23 -33.77 15.49
CA GLY A 403 -4.46 -34.67 14.64
C GLY A 403 -5.00 -34.91 13.22
N GLN A 404 -6.13 -34.32 12.85
CA GLN A 404 -6.65 -34.39 11.47
C GLN A 404 -6.15 -33.22 10.62
N ASN A 405 -5.66 -33.51 9.41
CA ASN A 405 -5.23 -32.51 8.43
C ASN A 405 -6.34 -32.13 7.46
N ILE A 406 -7.40 -32.93 7.36
CA ILE A 406 -8.58 -32.70 6.50
C ILE A 406 -9.82 -33.01 7.33
N ILE A 407 -10.81 -32.11 7.28
CA ILE A 407 -12.13 -32.32 7.88
C ILE A 407 -13.22 -32.12 6.82
N ASP A 408 -14.27 -32.91 6.96
CA ASP A 408 -15.45 -32.81 6.10
C ASP A 408 -16.42 -31.77 6.68
N ILE A 409 -16.95 -30.90 5.81
CA ILE A 409 -17.89 -29.84 6.19
C ILE A 409 -19.06 -29.80 5.20
N PRO A 410 -20.24 -29.27 5.61
CA PRO A 410 -21.36 -29.07 4.71
C PRO A 410 -20.97 -28.25 3.47
N SER A 411 -21.45 -28.65 2.28
CA SER A 411 -21.13 -27.99 1.01
C SER A 411 -21.44 -26.50 0.99
N GLU A 412 -22.47 -26.04 1.74
CA GLU A 412 -22.79 -24.60 1.89
C GLU A 412 -21.69 -23.83 2.62
N GLN A 413 -21.06 -24.45 3.61
CA GLN A 413 -19.94 -23.84 4.36
C GLN A 413 -18.64 -23.86 3.58
N TYR A 414 -18.46 -24.82 2.64
CA TYR A 414 -17.27 -24.94 1.81
C TYR A 414 -17.08 -23.72 0.89
N THR A 415 -18.14 -23.02 0.53
CA THR A 415 -18.04 -21.80 -0.30
C THR A 415 -17.56 -20.55 0.47
N GLN A 416 -17.43 -20.65 1.79
CA GLN A 416 -17.02 -19.53 2.64
C GLN A 416 -15.49 -19.40 2.73
N TRP A 417 -14.90 -18.52 1.92
CA TRP A 417 -13.45 -18.31 1.84
C TRP A 417 -12.78 -18.01 3.18
N ALA A 418 -13.43 -17.20 4.03
CA ALA A 418 -12.91 -16.87 5.36
C ALA A 418 -12.75 -18.12 6.24
N ARG A 419 -13.66 -19.10 6.11
CA ARG A 419 -13.60 -20.38 6.85
C ARG A 419 -12.34 -21.16 6.47
N HIS A 420 -12.05 -21.34 5.18
CA HIS A 420 -10.81 -21.98 4.73
C HIS A 420 -9.57 -21.25 5.27
N ALA A 421 -9.58 -19.91 5.24
CA ALA A 421 -8.46 -19.12 5.67
C ALA A 421 -8.16 -19.34 7.16
N TYR A 422 -9.17 -19.27 8.03
CA TYR A 422 -8.97 -19.46 9.46
C TYR A 422 -8.64 -20.91 9.84
N PHE A 423 -9.29 -21.94 9.27
CA PHE A 423 -8.91 -23.32 9.51
C PHE A 423 -7.46 -23.61 9.13
N MET A 424 -7.02 -23.11 7.98
CA MET A 424 -5.65 -23.30 7.53
C MET A 424 -4.65 -22.50 8.39
N ARG A 425 -4.99 -21.28 8.80
CA ARG A 425 -4.08 -20.44 9.59
C ARG A 425 -3.95 -20.91 11.04
N TYR A 426 -5.04 -21.31 11.69
CA TYR A 426 -5.05 -21.69 13.10
C TYR A 426 -4.73 -23.17 13.35
N GLY A 427 -5.16 -24.06 12.46
CA GLY A 427 -5.06 -25.51 12.67
C GLY A 427 -4.29 -26.27 11.60
N LYS A 428 -3.84 -25.62 10.51
CA LYS A 428 -3.25 -26.29 9.33
C LYS A 428 -4.19 -27.34 8.72
N ILE A 429 -5.50 -27.11 8.85
CA ILE A 429 -6.56 -28.02 8.43
C ILE A 429 -7.13 -27.59 7.09
N SER A 430 -7.21 -28.54 6.17
CA SER A 430 -7.89 -28.40 4.87
C SER A 430 -9.35 -28.81 5.00
N LEU A 431 -10.26 -28.11 4.32
CA LEU A 431 -11.69 -28.44 4.33
C LEU A 431 -12.08 -29.20 3.07
N ARG A 432 -12.95 -30.21 3.20
CA ARG A 432 -13.51 -30.98 2.09
C ARG A 432 -15.05 -30.94 2.17
N PRO A 433 -15.77 -30.72 1.05
CA PRO A 433 -17.23 -30.76 1.06
C PRO A 433 -17.73 -32.20 1.23
N ASN A 434 -18.78 -32.37 2.06
CA ASN A 434 -19.54 -33.62 2.19
C ASN A 434 -20.37 -33.87 0.92
#